data_5e8fc0dbdc3383b9d2aa16e4b382c177
#
_entry.id   5e8fc0dbdc3383b9d2aa16e4b382c177
#
_cell.length_a   1.000
_cell.length_b   1.000
_cell.length_c   1.000
_cell.angle_alpha   90.00
_cell.angle_beta   90.00
_cell.angle_gamma   90.00
#
_symmetry.space_group_name_H-M   'P 1'
#
loop_
_entity.id
_entity.type
_entity.pdbx_description
1 polymer ?
#
loop_
_entity_poly.entity_id
_entity_poly.type
_entity_poly.pdbx_seq_one_letter_code
_entity_poly.pdbx_strand_id
1 'polypeptide(L)'
;MKILAIRGRNLASLEGDFEIDFTVEPLLSAGIFAISGPTGAGKSTLLDTMCLALFARTPRTDQAKENNVKLQDVSNEQLSQSDPRFLLRRGTSSGFAEVDFMALNGHRYRTRWSVARARDKENGRLQNPRLALYLSLIHISE
;
A
#
# COMPACT_ATOMS: atom_id res chain seq x y z
N MET A 1 -15.02 -3.62 -11.29
CA MET A 1 -14.33 -2.69 -10.36
C MET A 1 -13.42 -1.77 -11.16
N LYS A 2 -13.42 -0.51 -10.85
CA LYS A 2 -12.54 0.48 -11.49
C LYS A 2 -11.71 1.18 -10.42
N ILE A 3 -10.39 1.14 -10.55
CA ILE A 3 -9.50 1.85 -9.63
C ILE A 3 -9.53 3.34 -9.94
N LEU A 4 -9.78 4.17 -8.93
CA LEU A 4 -9.87 5.62 -9.05
C LEU A 4 -8.62 6.35 -8.57
N ALA A 5 -7.98 5.84 -7.52
CA ALA A 5 -6.74 6.41 -7.00
C ALA A 5 -5.96 5.38 -6.17
N ILE A 6 -4.65 5.55 -6.15
CA ILE A 6 -3.73 4.80 -5.30
C ILE A 6 -2.95 5.81 -4.48
N ARG A 7 -2.92 5.62 -3.16
CA ARG A 7 -2.15 6.46 -2.23
C ARG A 7 -1.36 5.61 -1.28
N GLY A 8 -0.28 6.16 -0.81
CA GLY A 8 0.51 5.49 0.21
C GLY A 8 1.45 6.44 0.95
N ARG A 9 2.07 5.91 1.98
CA ARG A 9 3.09 6.60 2.76
C ARG A 9 4.12 5.61 3.26
N ASN A 10 5.38 5.91 3.04
CA ASN A 10 6.53 5.20 3.61
C ASN A 10 6.48 3.68 3.35
N LEU A 11 6.29 3.29 2.12
CA LEU A 11 6.27 1.89 1.71
C LEU A 11 7.50 1.55 0.86
N ALA A 12 8.24 0.55 1.28
CA ALA A 12 9.44 0.04 0.60
C ALA A 12 10.37 1.18 0.16
N SER A 13 10.59 1.35 -1.14
CA SER A 13 11.49 2.38 -1.67
C SER A 13 10.90 3.78 -1.73
N LEU A 14 9.60 3.94 -1.50
CA LEU A 14 8.92 5.24 -1.58
C LEU A 14 8.83 5.90 -0.21
N GLU A 15 9.58 6.97 -0.03
CA GLU A 15 9.58 7.77 1.19
C GLU A 15 8.49 8.85 1.12
N GLY A 16 7.82 9.09 2.26
CA GLY A 16 6.78 10.11 2.36
C GLY A 16 5.48 9.72 1.67
N ASP A 17 4.64 10.70 1.45
CA ASP A 17 3.34 10.51 0.81
C ASP A 17 3.48 10.44 -0.71
N PHE A 18 2.71 9.55 -1.33
CA PHE A 18 2.59 9.49 -2.79
C PHE A 18 1.15 9.22 -3.19
N GLU A 19 0.79 9.69 -4.38
CA GLU A 19 -0.57 9.53 -4.93
C GLU A 19 -0.54 9.41 -6.45
N ILE A 20 -1.37 8.51 -6.97
CA ILE A 20 -1.74 8.48 -8.39
C ILE A 20 -3.26 8.60 -8.44
N ASP A 21 -3.76 9.67 -9.05
CA ASP A 21 -5.18 9.92 -9.21
C ASP A 21 -5.57 9.69 -10.67
N PHE A 22 -6.36 8.64 -10.91
CA PHE A 22 -6.82 8.27 -12.24
C PHE A 22 -8.07 9.05 -12.67
N THR A 23 -8.60 9.92 -11.80
CA THR A 23 -9.79 10.73 -12.11
C THR A 23 -9.44 12.10 -12.70
N VAL A 24 -8.15 12.42 -12.84
CA VAL A 24 -7.66 13.68 -13.40
C VAL A 24 -6.85 13.42 -14.68
N GLU A 25 -6.81 14.42 -15.55
CA GLU A 25 -5.99 14.35 -16.77
C GLU A 25 -4.49 14.38 -16.43
N PRO A 26 -3.64 13.72 -17.22
CA PRO A 26 -3.95 12.99 -18.48
C PRO A 26 -4.47 11.56 -18.29
N LEU A 27 -4.51 11.03 -17.07
CA LEU A 27 -4.86 9.63 -16.83
C LEU A 27 -6.35 9.35 -17.02
N LEU A 28 -7.21 10.35 -16.79
CA LEU A 28 -8.65 10.17 -16.91
C LEU A 28 -9.07 9.74 -18.31
N SER A 29 -8.53 10.35 -19.35
CA SER A 29 -8.88 10.05 -20.74
C SER A 29 -7.97 9.01 -21.39
N ALA A 30 -6.89 8.59 -20.73
CA ALA A 30 -6.00 7.57 -21.24
C ALA A 30 -6.65 6.20 -21.09
N GLY A 31 -6.90 5.49 -22.16
CA GLY A 31 -7.41 4.10 -22.09
C GLY A 31 -6.34 3.13 -21.58
N ILE A 32 -5.09 3.38 -21.94
CA ILE A 32 -3.92 2.60 -21.51
C ILE A 32 -2.82 3.58 -21.13
N PHE A 33 -2.10 3.28 -20.05
CA PHE A 33 -0.90 4.01 -19.64
C PHE A 33 0.15 3.02 -19.14
N ALA A 34 1.39 3.46 -19.12
CA ALA A 34 2.51 2.65 -18.65
C ALA A 34 3.17 3.30 -17.43
N ILE A 35 3.58 2.47 -16.49
CA ILE A 35 4.43 2.88 -15.36
C ILE A 35 5.85 2.48 -15.71
N SER A 36 6.73 3.46 -15.87
CA SER A 36 8.12 3.22 -16.26
C SER A 36 9.08 3.95 -15.33
N GLY A 37 10.30 3.48 -15.30
CA GLY A 37 11.36 4.06 -14.50
C GLY A 37 12.52 3.08 -14.33
N PRO A 38 13.66 3.54 -13.80
CA PRO A 38 14.80 2.68 -13.54
C PRO A 38 14.49 1.67 -12.43
N THR A 39 15.30 0.63 -12.33
CA THR A 39 15.22 -0.34 -11.23
C THR A 39 15.36 0.40 -9.90
N GLY A 40 14.48 0.08 -8.94
CA GLY A 40 14.45 0.73 -7.63
C GLY A 40 13.69 2.06 -7.58
N ALA A 41 13.07 2.49 -8.67
CA ALA A 41 12.28 3.73 -8.70
C ALA A 41 10.94 3.63 -7.95
N GLY A 42 10.49 2.42 -7.57
CA GLY A 42 9.23 2.23 -6.84
C GLY A 42 8.08 1.69 -7.67
N LYS A 43 8.32 1.21 -8.89
CA LYS A 43 7.27 0.63 -9.75
C LYS A 43 6.55 -0.54 -9.08
N SER A 44 7.31 -1.50 -8.58
CA SER A 44 6.76 -2.67 -7.87
C SER A 44 6.07 -2.25 -6.57
N THR A 45 6.55 -1.20 -5.92
CA THR A 45 5.93 -0.67 -4.69
C THR A 45 4.54 -0.13 -4.96
N LEU A 46 4.27 0.46 -6.12
CA LEU A 46 2.92 0.89 -6.49
C LEU A 46 1.95 -0.28 -6.58
N LEU A 47 2.39 -1.40 -7.18
CA LEU A 47 1.59 -2.63 -7.23
C LEU A 47 1.40 -3.23 -5.84
N ASP A 48 2.44 -3.26 -5.03
CA ASP A 48 2.37 -3.73 -3.64
C ASP A 48 1.39 -2.88 -2.83
N THR A 49 1.39 -1.56 -3.02
CA THR A 49 0.46 -0.64 -2.36
C THR A 49 -0.99 -1.03 -2.66
N MET A 50 -1.28 -1.27 -3.92
CA MET A 50 -2.62 -1.68 -4.35
C MET A 50 -3.03 -3.02 -3.72
N CYS A 51 -2.14 -4.01 -3.73
CA CYS A 51 -2.39 -5.32 -3.13
C CYS A 51 -2.57 -5.24 -1.62
N LEU A 52 -1.77 -4.45 -0.91
CA LEU A 52 -1.92 -4.25 0.53
C LEU A 52 -3.29 -3.65 0.87
N ALA A 53 -3.69 -2.60 0.15
CA ALA A 53 -4.95 -1.93 0.41
C ALA A 53 -6.16 -2.83 0.16
N LEU A 54 -6.11 -3.67 -0.88
CA LEU A 54 -7.23 -4.52 -1.28
C LEU A 54 -7.25 -5.87 -0.57
N PHE A 55 -6.09 -6.45 -0.29
CA PHE A 55 -5.98 -7.84 0.16
C PHE A 55 -5.18 -8.03 1.45
N ALA A 56 -4.55 -6.99 1.97
CA ALA A 56 -3.64 -7.04 3.14
C ALA A 56 -2.44 -7.96 2.95
N ARG A 57 -2.09 -8.25 1.71
CA ARG A 57 -0.93 -9.08 1.35
C ARG A 57 -0.47 -8.72 -0.07
N THR A 58 0.74 -9.13 -0.43
CA THR A 58 1.27 -8.92 -1.78
C THR A 58 1.81 -10.23 -2.33
N PRO A 59 1.92 -10.37 -3.67
CA PRO A 59 2.57 -11.53 -4.26
C PRO A 59 4.00 -11.73 -3.76
N ARG A 60 4.71 -10.64 -3.50
CA ARG A 60 6.08 -10.67 -2.96
C ARG A 60 6.14 -11.38 -1.60
N THR A 61 5.23 -11.02 -0.69
CA THR A 61 5.17 -11.64 0.64
C THR A 61 4.63 -13.06 0.58
N ASP A 62 3.70 -13.36 -0.30
CA ASP A 62 3.16 -14.72 -0.47
C ASP A 62 4.22 -15.68 -1.00
N GLN A 63 5.05 -15.28 -1.95
CA GLN A 63 6.17 -16.08 -2.45
C GLN A 63 7.19 -16.39 -1.35
N ALA A 64 7.40 -15.48 -0.42
CA ALA A 64 8.32 -15.66 0.69
C ALA A 64 7.85 -16.70 1.71
N LYS A 65 6.57 -17.06 1.73
CA LYS A 65 6.04 -18.09 2.65
C LYS A 65 6.69 -19.45 2.44
N GLU A 66 7.01 -19.80 1.20
CA GLU A 66 7.59 -21.10 0.86
C GLU A 66 9.01 -21.27 1.44
N ASN A 67 9.72 -20.18 1.65
CA ASN A 67 11.10 -20.19 2.10
C ASN A 67 11.25 -20.17 3.63
N ASN A 68 10.18 -19.87 4.35
CA ASN A 68 10.14 -19.84 5.82
C ASN A 68 11.30 -19.07 6.48
N VAL A 69 11.75 -18.00 5.81
CA VAL A 69 12.86 -17.16 6.25
C VAL A 69 12.37 -16.12 7.22
N LYS A 70 13.09 -15.94 8.34
CA LYS A 70 12.84 -14.86 9.28
C LYS A 70 13.87 -13.74 9.07
N LEU A 71 13.39 -12.51 9.11
CA LEU A 71 14.22 -11.33 9.00
C LEU A 71 14.17 -10.53 10.31
N GLN A 72 15.28 -9.89 10.64
CA GLN A 72 15.37 -9.05 11.81
C GLN A 72 14.89 -7.63 11.48
N ASP A 73 13.92 -7.15 12.25
CA ASP A 73 13.45 -5.78 12.18
C ASP A 73 14.40 -4.84 12.93
N VAL A 74 14.28 -3.53 12.71
CA VAL A 74 15.04 -2.50 13.43
C VAL A 74 14.78 -2.50 14.94
N SER A 75 13.66 -3.07 15.38
CA SER A 75 13.30 -3.25 16.79
C SER A 75 13.95 -4.49 17.44
N ASN A 76 14.80 -5.20 16.74
CA ASN A 76 15.38 -6.50 17.11
C ASN A 76 14.37 -7.65 17.16
N GLU A 77 13.13 -7.44 16.77
CA GLU A 77 12.14 -8.48 16.60
C GLU A 77 12.41 -9.27 15.33
N GLN A 78 12.26 -10.60 15.39
CA GLN A 78 12.32 -11.43 14.19
C GLN A 78 10.92 -11.68 13.66
N LEU A 79 10.72 -11.34 12.38
CA LEU A 79 9.45 -11.54 11.69
C LEU A 79 9.68 -12.43 10.47
N SER A 80 8.63 -13.13 10.06
CA SER A 80 8.66 -13.89 8.81
C SER A 80 8.83 -12.93 7.63
N GLN A 81 9.63 -13.31 6.65
CA GLN A 81 9.77 -12.56 5.39
C GLN A 81 8.43 -12.41 4.67
N SER A 82 7.48 -13.29 4.94
CA SER A 82 6.12 -13.22 4.38
C SER A 82 5.22 -12.22 5.11
N ASP A 83 5.69 -11.59 6.18
CA ASP A 83 4.90 -10.63 6.94
C ASP A 83 4.79 -9.30 6.17
N PRO A 84 3.56 -8.85 5.79
CA PRO A 84 3.39 -7.62 5.03
C PRO A 84 3.89 -6.37 5.73
N ARG A 85 4.04 -6.39 7.07
CA ARG A 85 4.56 -5.26 7.84
C ARG A 85 5.99 -4.88 7.46
N PHE A 86 6.75 -5.78 6.82
CA PHE A 86 8.06 -5.46 6.29
C PHE A 86 8.04 -4.46 5.14
N LEU A 87 6.86 -4.22 4.55
CA LEU A 87 6.73 -3.20 3.52
C LEU A 87 6.77 -1.78 4.09
N LEU A 88 6.61 -1.61 5.41
CA LEU A 88 6.90 -0.33 6.03
C LEU A 88 8.39 0.00 5.83
N ARG A 89 8.64 1.20 5.29
CA ARG A 89 9.99 1.66 5.03
C ARG A 89 10.81 1.72 6.32
N ARG A 90 12.02 1.16 6.28
CA ARG A 90 12.93 1.20 7.42
C ARG A 90 13.27 2.65 7.75
N GLY A 91 13.36 2.96 9.06
CA GLY A 91 13.63 4.31 9.52
C GLY A 91 12.38 5.20 9.60
N THR A 92 11.20 4.64 9.42
CA THR A 92 9.93 5.37 9.56
C THR A 92 9.07 4.76 10.67
N SER A 93 8.19 5.57 11.26
CA SER A 93 7.35 5.15 12.39
C SER A 93 5.98 4.65 11.96
N SER A 94 5.51 5.00 10.77
CA SER A 94 4.19 4.60 10.27
C SER A 94 4.11 4.70 8.75
N GLY A 95 3.18 3.96 8.19
CA GLY A 95 2.89 3.99 6.76
C GLY A 95 1.51 3.45 6.46
N PHE A 96 1.03 3.69 5.25
CA PHE A 96 -0.25 3.17 4.82
C PHE A 96 -0.26 2.91 3.31
N ALA A 97 -1.22 2.06 2.91
CA ALA A 97 -1.61 1.83 1.53
C ALA A 97 -3.11 2.07 1.41
N GLU A 98 -3.54 2.83 0.43
CA GLU A 98 -4.93 3.23 0.26
C GLU A 98 -5.33 3.19 -1.21
N VAL A 99 -6.52 2.66 -1.50
CA VAL A 99 -7.08 2.60 -2.86
C VAL A 99 -8.52 3.10 -2.83
N ASP A 100 -8.82 4.02 -3.72
CA ASP A 100 -10.20 4.40 -4.05
C ASP A 100 -10.64 3.62 -5.28
N PHE A 101 -11.82 3.02 -5.23
CA PHE A 101 -12.35 2.26 -6.36
C PHE A 101 -13.87 2.40 -6.48
N MET A 102 -14.36 2.21 -7.68
CA MET A 102 -15.79 2.08 -7.98
C MET A 102 -16.13 0.60 -8.08
N ALA A 103 -17.07 0.14 -7.27
CA ALA A 103 -17.54 -1.24 -7.31
C ALA A 103 -18.61 -1.43 -8.40
N LEU A 104 -18.98 -2.68 -8.65
CA LEU A 104 -20.00 -3.02 -9.65
C LEU A 104 -21.38 -2.43 -9.32
N ASN A 105 -21.65 -2.17 -8.04
CA ASN A 105 -22.91 -1.54 -7.61
C ASN A 105 -22.94 -0.02 -7.86
N GLY A 106 -21.91 0.57 -8.44
CA GLY A 106 -21.82 2.00 -8.73
C GLY A 106 -21.40 2.87 -7.55
N HIS A 107 -21.15 2.29 -6.40
CA HIS A 107 -20.68 3.03 -5.23
C HIS A 107 -19.17 3.14 -5.21
N ARG A 108 -18.68 4.26 -4.68
CA ARG A 108 -17.26 4.50 -4.47
C ARG A 108 -16.86 4.06 -3.08
N TYR A 109 -15.78 3.28 -3.02
CA TYR A 109 -15.20 2.80 -1.77
C TYR A 109 -13.75 3.23 -1.64
N ARG A 110 -13.30 3.26 -0.40
CA ARG A 110 -11.89 3.45 -0.05
C ARG A 110 -11.47 2.33 0.88
N THR A 111 -10.43 1.60 0.49
CA THR A 111 -9.77 0.64 1.38
C THR A 111 -8.48 1.23 1.89
N ARG A 112 -8.11 0.90 3.12
CA ARG A 112 -6.86 1.37 3.72
C ARG A 112 -6.26 0.27 4.58
N TRP A 113 -5.01 -0.05 4.30
CA TRP A 113 -4.13 -0.83 5.16
C TRP A 113 -3.13 0.12 5.79
N SER A 114 -2.91 0.04 7.11
CA SER A 114 -1.96 0.89 7.78
C SER A 114 -1.21 0.12 8.86
N VAL A 115 0.01 0.54 9.12
CA VAL A 115 0.88 -0.04 10.15
C VAL A 115 1.66 1.07 10.83
N ALA A 116 1.88 0.90 12.13
CA ALA A 116 2.68 1.82 12.92
C ALA A 116 3.64 1.04 13.82
N ARG A 117 4.70 1.72 14.26
CA ARG A 117 5.61 1.22 15.29
C ARG A 117 5.17 1.73 16.64
N ALA A 118 5.49 0.97 17.68
CA ALA A 118 5.14 1.35 19.05
C ALA A 118 5.62 2.76 19.38
N ARG A 119 4.77 3.54 20.04
CA ARG A 119 5.03 4.91 20.50
C ARG A 119 5.42 5.88 19.39
N ASP A 120 5.05 5.56 18.14
CA ASP A 120 5.40 6.35 16.96
C ASP A 120 6.90 6.61 16.84
N LYS A 121 7.71 5.60 17.17
CA LYS A 121 9.17 5.67 17.12
C LYS A 121 9.72 4.82 15.97
N GLU A 122 10.73 5.32 15.28
CA GLU A 122 11.37 4.66 14.15
C GLU A 122 11.97 3.28 14.49
N ASN A 123 12.36 3.08 15.74
CA ASN A 123 12.90 1.81 16.24
C ASN A 123 11.92 1.02 17.12
N GLY A 124 10.67 1.47 17.20
CA GLY A 124 9.62 0.77 17.94
C GLY A 124 9.24 -0.54 17.27
N ARG A 125 8.61 -1.44 18.05
CA ARG A 125 8.12 -2.72 17.52
C ARG A 125 6.96 -2.47 16.57
N LEU A 126 6.95 -3.21 15.47
CA LEU A 126 5.82 -3.18 14.53
C LEU A 126 4.55 -3.67 15.22
N GLN A 127 3.50 -2.85 15.15
CA GLN A 127 2.20 -3.20 15.69
C GLN A 127 1.38 -3.97 14.66
N ASN A 128 0.24 -4.52 15.07
CA ASN A 128 -0.68 -5.18 14.16
C ASN A 128 -1.20 -4.17 13.14
N PRO A 129 -1.29 -4.56 11.85
CA PRO A 129 -1.84 -3.68 10.84
C PRO A 129 -3.33 -3.47 11.06
N ARG A 130 -3.82 -2.34 10.57
CA ARG A 130 -5.25 -2.01 10.58
C ARG A 130 -5.77 -2.03 9.16
N LEU A 131 -6.96 -2.60 9.00
CA LEU A 131 -7.69 -2.61 7.74
C LEU A 131 -8.98 -1.85 7.91
N ALA A 132 -9.32 -1.00 6.96
CA ALA A 132 -10.56 -0.26 6.95
C ALA A 132 -11.15 -0.19 5.54
N LEU A 133 -12.47 -0.26 5.47
CA LEU A 133 -13.23 -0.06 4.25
C LEU A 133 -14.23 1.06 4.50
N TYR A 134 -14.18 2.09 3.67
CA TYR A 134 -15.07 3.23 3.76
C TYR A 134 -15.97 3.29 2.52
N LEU A 135 -17.26 3.53 2.75
CA LEU A 135 -18.19 3.89 1.68
C LEU A 135 -18.18 5.41 1.54
N SER A 136 -17.88 5.90 0.36
CA SER A 136 -17.94 7.32 0.09
C SER A 136 -19.40 7.74 -0.16
N LEU A 137 -19.85 8.74 0.58
CA LEU A 137 -21.17 9.37 0.36
C LEU A 137 -21.09 10.50 -0.67
N ILE A 138 -19.89 10.80 -1.18
CA ILE A 138 -19.73 11.82 -2.22
C ILE A 138 -20.05 11.18 -3.55
N HIS A 139 -21.17 11.58 -4.14
CA HIS A 139 -21.49 11.22 -5.51
C HIS A 139 -20.49 11.91 -6.44
N ILE A 140 -19.76 11.08 -7.22
CA ILE A 140 -19.04 11.62 -8.37
C ILE A 140 -20.09 11.75 -9.46
N SER A 141 -20.54 12.99 -9.69
CA SER A 141 -21.31 13.28 -10.90
C SER A 141 -20.35 13.15 -12.08
N GLU A 142 -20.63 12.23 -12.94
CA GLU A 142 -19.93 12.12 -14.21
C GLU A 142 -20.29 13.32 -15.11
#